data_0accd690137acd0d14606557c40eee28
#
_entry.id   0accd690137acd0d14606557c40eee28
#
_cell.length_a   1.000
_cell.length_b   1.000
_cell.length_c   1.000
_cell.angle_alpha   90.00
_cell.angle_beta   90.00
_cell.angle_gamma   90.00
#
_symmetry.space_group_name_H-M   'P 1'
#
loop_
_entity.id
_entity.type
_entity.pdbx_description
1 polymer ?
#
loop_
_entity_poly.entity_id
_entity_poly.type
_entity_poly.pdbx_seq_one_letter_code
_entity_poly.pdbx_strand_id
1 'polypeptide(L)'
;MEAKARDNNYYTVGMDLGIVKLNGFDVFLFGTPGLLRFKVMRDVIVQGTDGIIFMFDAAHPDKDEDGIIILNAVRKLLMPETPIVYLANKQDLAGARHPEVVRSQNYLPPDAVIFPTSTRTGENLDEALKYIVNQIYENYSSILKVLRIYESDIEGLAKNLDKDKMEMRDLLNNLEIKRFIDIDRLSRTYKVREGMKLLM
;
A
#
# COMPACT_ATOMS: atom_id res chain seq x y z
N MET A 1 17.67 7.76 -2.37
CA MET A 1 18.74 8.77 -2.11
C MET A 1 19.09 8.71 -0.62
N GLU A 2 20.33 8.37 -0.28
CA GLU A 2 20.80 8.23 1.10
C GLU A 2 21.85 9.28 1.42
N ALA A 3 21.90 9.75 2.65
CA ALA A 3 22.94 10.64 3.14
C ALA A 3 23.50 10.13 4.47
N LYS A 4 24.81 10.29 4.66
CA LYS A 4 25.51 9.91 5.89
C LYS A 4 25.30 11.00 6.93
N ALA A 5 24.79 10.64 8.11
CA ALA A 5 24.61 11.55 9.22
C ALA A 5 25.85 11.61 10.12
N ARG A 6 25.85 12.52 11.12
CA ARG A 6 26.95 12.70 12.08
C ARG A 6 27.19 11.48 12.99
N ASP A 7 26.17 10.64 13.16
CA ASP A 7 26.23 9.37 13.90
C ASP A 7 26.80 8.21 13.08
N ASN A 8 27.36 8.49 11.91
CA ASN A 8 27.93 7.51 10.96
C ASN A 8 26.91 6.57 10.30
N ASN A 9 25.60 6.77 10.52
CA ASN A 9 24.52 6.01 9.89
C ASN A 9 24.10 6.64 8.56
N TYR A 10 23.60 5.79 7.65
CA TYR A 10 22.98 6.22 6.40
C TYR A 10 21.47 6.32 6.58
N TYR A 11 20.91 7.44 6.14
CA TYR A 11 19.47 7.67 6.18
C TYR A 11 18.95 8.04 4.80
N THR A 12 17.79 7.51 4.47
CA THR A 12 17.04 7.97 3.29
C THR A 12 16.60 9.41 3.50
N VAL A 13 17.01 10.30 2.61
CA VAL A 13 16.72 11.75 2.68
C VAL A 13 15.81 12.23 1.54
N GLY A 14 15.39 11.33 0.67
CA GLY A 14 14.53 11.61 -0.47
C GLY A 14 13.46 10.54 -0.63
N MET A 15 12.56 10.79 -1.57
CA MET A 15 11.60 9.80 -2.01
C MET A 15 12.24 8.90 -3.07
N ASP A 16 12.06 7.60 -2.94
CA ASP A 16 12.41 6.64 -3.98
C ASP A 16 11.11 6.11 -4.63
N LEU A 17 11.16 5.86 -5.94
CA LEU A 17 10.06 5.29 -6.70
C LEU A 17 10.51 3.98 -7.36
N GLY A 18 9.79 2.91 -7.06
CA GLY A 18 9.92 1.63 -7.74
C GLY A 18 8.63 1.25 -8.46
N ILE A 19 8.74 0.51 -9.55
CA ILE A 19 7.59 -0.05 -10.27
C ILE A 19 7.78 -1.55 -10.39
N VAL A 20 6.81 -2.32 -9.90
CA VAL A 20 6.80 -3.77 -9.98
C VAL A 20 5.56 -4.22 -10.75
N LYS A 21 5.74 -5.14 -11.70
CA LYS A 21 4.61 -5.79 -12.36
C LYS A 21 4.24 -7.05 -11.61
N LEU A 22 3.02 -7.10 -11.09
CA LEU A 22 2.53 -8.24 -10.33
C LEU A 22 1.14 -8.62 -10.84
N ASN A 23 1.02 -9.80 -11.46
CA ASN A 23 -0.25 -10.39 -11.91
C ASN A 23 -1.15 -9.45 -12.74
N GLY A 24 -0.54 -8.68 -13.65
CA GLY A 24 -1.23 -7.71 -14.51
C GLY A 24 -1.42 -6.32 -13.91
N PHE A 25 -1.00 -6.12 -12.65
CA PHE A 25 -0.96 -4.80 -12.03
C PHE A 25 0.41 -4.13 -12.19
N ASP A 26 0.40 -2.83 -12.40
CA ASP A 26 1.57 -1.98 -12.20
C ASP A 26 1.51 -1.44 -10.76
N VAL A 27 2.38 -1.97 -9.90
CA VAL A 27 2.48 -1.57 -8.50
C VAL A 27 3.55 -0.50 -8.35
N PHE A 28 3.14 0.69 -7.95
CA PHE A 28 4.03 1.82 -7.69
C PHE A 28 4.42 1.83 -6.20
N LEU A 29 5.70 1.64 -5.92
CA LEU A 29 6.24 1.63 -4.56
C LEU A 29 6.93 2.97 -4.28
N PHE A 30 6.39 3.72 -3.32
CA PHE A 30 6.99 4.96 -2.86
C PHE A 30 7.74 4.74 -1.55
N GLY A 31 9.07 4.77 -1.61
CA GLY A 31 9.92 4.75 -0.43
C GLY A 31 9.93 6.13 0.24
N THR A 32 9.65 6.19 1.53
CA THR A 32 9.66 7.43 2.29
C THR A 32 10.78 7.44 3.33
N PRO A 33 11.38 8.62 3.61
CA PRO A 33 12.35 8.75 4.69
C PRO A 33 11.77 8.37 6.06
N GLY A 34 12.50 7.55 6.81
CA GLY A 34 12.12 7.10 8.16
C GLY A 34 12.39 8.11 9.27
N LEU A 35 12.95 9.29 9.01
CA LEU A 35 13.23 10.29 10.02
C LEU A 35 12.02 11.20 10.28
N LEU A 36 11.77 11.56 11.54
CA LEU A 36 10.63 12.38 11.97
C LEU A 36 10.53 13.72 11.23
N ARG A 37 11.66 14.37 10.96
CA ARG A 37 11.73 15.67 10.26
C ARG A 37 11.12 15.68 8.86
N PHE A 38 10.97 14.52 8.21
CA PHE A 38 10.37 14.42 6.88
C PHE A 38 8.85 14.21 6.89
N LYS A 39 8.18 14.61 7.97
CA LYS A 39 6.72 14.47 8.15
C LYS A 39 5.93 15.02 6.95
N VAL A 40 6.23 16.24 6.50
CA VAL A 40 5.48 16.88 5.40
C VAL A 40 5.53 16.06 4.12
N MET A 41 6.69 15.50 3.78
CA MET A 41 6.84 14.63 2.61
C MET A 41 5.98 13.36 2.73
N ARG A 42 6.00 12.69 3.89
CA ARG A 42 5.17 11.52 4.14
C ARG A 42 3.68 11.83 4.06
N ASP A 43 3.25 12.94 4.66
CA ASP A 43 1.84 13.36 4.67
C ASP A 43 1.30 13.54 3.24
N VAL A 44 2.12 14.06 2.32
CA VAL A 44 1.75 14.21 0.89
C VAL A 44 1.68 12.85 0.20
N ILE A 45 2.66 11.97 0.42
CA ILE A 45 2.73 10.66 -0.26
C ILE A 45 1.59 9.73 0.20
N VAL A 46 1.25 9.79 1.48
CA VAL A 46 0.21 8.93 2.08
C VAL A 46 -1.18 9.25 1.53
N GLN A 47 -1.42 10.49 1.10
CA GLN A 47 -2.70 10.87 0.50
C GLN A 47 -2.91 10.14 -0.83
N GLY A 48 -3.98 9.35 -0.91
CA GLY A 48 -4.32 8.57 -2.10
C GLY A 48 -3.57 7.24 -2.25
N THR A 49 -2.79 6.85 -1.25
CA THR A 49 -2.14 5.54 -1.18
C THR A 49 -3.18 4.41 -1.02
N ASP A 50 -3.00 3.31 -1.75
CA ASP A 50 -3.88 2.15 -1.70
C ASP A 50 -3.54 1.18 -0.57
N GLY A 51 -2.29 1.19 -0.09
CA GLY A 51 -1.80 0.35 1.00
C GLY A 51 -0.46 0.82 1.55
N ILE A 52 -0.12 0.37 2.73
CA ILE A 52 1.13 0.70 3.42
C ILE A 52 1.93 -0.56 3.72
N ILE A 53 3.20 -0.54 3.35
CA ILE A 53 4.20 -1.50 3.84
C ILE A 53 5.02 -0.77 4.90
N PHE A 54 4.89 -1.17 6.16
CA PHE A 54 5.61 -0.58 7.26
C PHE A 54 6.73 -1.52 7.73
N MET A 55 7.97 -1.04 7.70
CA MET A 55 9.15 -1.86 7.96
C MET A 55 9.80 -1.51 9.29
N PHE A 56 9.93 -2.53 10.16
CA PHE A 56 10.73 -2.47 11.37
C PHE A 56 12.14 -3.02 11.13
N ASP A 57 13.13 -2.41 11.76
CA ASP A 57 14.46 -2.98 11.88
C ASP A 57 14.48 -4.01 13.02
N ALA A 58 14.35 -5.29 12.66
CA ALA A 58 14.26 -6.35 13.68
C ALA A 58 15.55 -6.52 14.50
N ALA A 59 16.68 -6.06 13.98
CA ALA A 59 17.97 -6.14 14.68
C ALA A 59 18.23 -4.95 15.63
N HIS A 60 17.53 -3.82 15.45
CA HIS A 60 17.79 -2.58 16.21
C HIS A 60 16.49 -2.04 16.82
N PRO A 61 16.05 -2.55 17.98
CA PRO A 61 14.81 -2.13 18.64
C PRO A 61 14.83 -0.67 19.14
N ASP A 62 15.98 -0.08 19.29
CA ASP A 62 16.16 1.33 19.66
C ASP A 62 15.53 2.32 18.69
N LYS A 63 15.22 1.88 17.47
CA LYS A 63 14.56 2.69 16.42
C LYS A 63 13.05 2.57 16.40
N ASP A 64 12.48 1.67 17.17
CA ASP A 64 11.05 1.37 17.12
C ASP A 64 10.19 2.55 17.59
N GLU A 65 10.63 3.30 18.61
CA GLU A 65 9.87 4.42 19.17
C GLU A 65 9.56 5.49 18.09
N ASP A 66 10.57 5.93 17.37
CA ASP A 66 10.40 6.87 16.24
C ASP A 66 9.50 6.27 15.16
N GLY A 67 9.66 4.98 14.87
CA GLY A 67 8.83 4.23 13.93
C GLY A 67 7.35 4.26 14.31
N ILE A 68 7.03 4.00 15.57
CA ILE A 68 5.65 4.01 16.07
C ILE A 68 5.03 5.42 16.03
N ILE A 69 5.81 6.46 16.33
CA ILE A 69 5.35 7.86 16.18
C ILE A 69 4.94 8.11 14.72
N ILE A 70 5.79 7.69 13.77
CA ILE A 70 5.52 7.82 12.33
C ILE A 70 4.28 7.02 11.94
N LEU A 71 4.18 5.76 12.33
CA LEU A 71 3.05 4.88 12.03
C LEU A 71 1.73 5.49 12.50
N ASN A 72 1.69 5.99 13.74
CA ASN A 72 0.50 6.59 14.31
C ASN A 72 0.11 7.91 13.59
N ALA A 73 1.08 8.68 13.13
CA ALA A 73 0.82 9.87 12.33
C ALA A 73 0.25 9.50 10.95
N VAL A 74 0.83 8.50 10.29
CA VAL A 74 0.38 7.99 8.99
C VAL A 74 -1.04 7.43 9.08
N ARG A 75 -1.34 6.59 10.08
CA ARG A 75 -2.68 5.99 10.27
C ARG A 75 -3.81 7.01 10.31
N LYS A 76 -3.56 8.21 10.86
CA LYS A 76 -4.56 9.29 10.93
C LYS A 76 -4.91 9.91 9.57
N LEU A 77 -4.09 9.67 8.56
CA LEU A 77 -4.26 10.20 7.20
C LEU A 77 -4.82 9.16 6.23
N LEU A 78 -4.85 7.88 6.64
CA LEU A 78 -5.35 6.80 5.81
C LEU A 78 -6.87 6.69 5.88
N MET A 79 -7.46 6.18 4.81
CA MET A 79 -8.84 5.70 4.85
C MET A 79 -8.93 4.45 5.75
N PRO A 80 -10.05 4.23 6.46
CA PRO A 80 -10.19 3.09 7.39
C PRO A 80 -9.90 1.73 6.77
N GLU A 81 -10.23 1.56 5.49
CA GLU A 81 -10.04 0.32 4.72
C GLU A 81 -8.64 0.13 4.14
N THR A 82 -7.76 1.13 4.25
CA THR A 82 -6.40 1.04 3.69
C THR A 82 -5.59 -0.04 4.41
N PRO A 83 -5.18 -1.12 3.74
CA PRO A 83 -4.43 -2.20 4.38
C PRO A 83 -3.02 -1.74 4.77
N ILE A 84 -2.57 -2.25 5.90
CA ILE A 84 -1.19 -2.08 6.38
C ILE A 84 -0.60 -3.46 6.61
N VAL A 85 0.51 -3.75 5.94
CA VAL A 85 1.32 -4.92 6.23
C VAL A 85 2.63 -4.50 6.89
N TYR A 86 3.10 -5.30 7.82
CA TYR A 86 4.32 -5.03 8.57
C TYR A 86 5.43 -5.98 8.16
N LEU A 87 6.65 -5.46 8.12
CA LEU A 87 7.84 -6.26 7.88
C LEU A 87 8.77 -6.19 9.09
N ALA A 88 9.11 -7.32 9.66
CA ALA A 88 10.23 -7.45 10.60
C ALA A 88 11.49 -7.73 9.76
N ASN A 89 12.13 -6.66 9.28
CA ASN A 89 13.22 -6.75 8.32
C ASN A 89 14.57 -7.03 8.99
N LYS A 90 15.57 -7.42 8.20
CA LYS A 90 16.93 -7.79 8.57
C LYS A 90 17.01 -9.15 9.29
N GLN A 91 16.16 -10.11 8.90
CA GLN A 91 16.24 -11.48 9.45
C GLN A 91 17.54 -12.21 9.10
N ASP A 92 18.31 -11.72 8.15
CA ASP A 92 19.66 -12.19 7.84
C ASP A 92 20.72 -11.84 8.91
N LEU A 93 20.39 -11.00 9.87
CA LEU A 93 21.32 -10.62 10.95
C LEU A 93 21.11 -11.46 12.19
N ALA A 94 22.23 -11.85 12.82
CA ALA A 94 22.19 -12.52 14.10
C ALA A 94 21.53 -11.63 15.17
N GLY A 95 20.58 -12.19 15.93
CA GLY A 95 19.85 -11.47 16.97
C GLY A 95 18.64 -10.66 16.44
N ALA A 96 18.30 -10.76 15.16
CA ALA A 96 17.05 -10.20 14.65
C ALA A 96 15.85 -10.78 15.42
N ARG A 97 14.94 -9.91 15.86
CA ARG A 97 13.73 -10.30 16.60
C ARG A 97 12.75 -11.03 15.70
N HIS A 98 12.18 -12.11 16.21
CA HIS A 98 11.06 -12.78 15.55
C HIS A 98 9.88 -11.81 15.36
N PRO A 99 9.06 -11.93 14.28
CA PRO A 99 7.91 -11.06 14.03
C PRO A 99 6.97 -10.89 15.23
N GLU A 100 6.70 -11.97 15.98
CA GLU A 100 5.84 -11.91 17.18
C GLU A 100 6.43 -11.06 18.31
N VAL A 101 7.75 -11.03 18.42
CA VAL A 101 8.44 -10.17 19.40
C VAL A 101 8.32 -8.71 18.95
N VAL A 102 8.51 -8.42 17.66
CA VAL A 102 8.32 -7.08 17.11
C VAL A 102 6.86 -6.63 17.30
N ARG A 103 5.89 -7.50 17.05
CA ARG A 103 4.46 -7.22 17.25
C ARG A 103 4.18 -6.83 18.71
N SER A 104 4.60 -7.67 19.66
CA SER A 104 4.30 -7.47 21.08
C SER A 104 5.00 -6.24 21.65
N GLN A 105 6.25 -6.01 21.32
CA GLN A 105 7.03 -4.87 21.81
C GLN A 105 6.51 -3.53 21.29
N ASN A 106 5.92 -3.53 20.08
CA ASN A 106 5.39 -2.33 19.43
C ASN A 106 3.87 -2.18 19.58
N TYR A 107 3.23 -3.01 20.39
CA TYR A 107 1.78 -2.97 20.65
C TYR A 107 0.95 -2.94 19.35
N LEU A 108 1.39 -3.69 18.33
CA LEU A 108 0.62 -3.81 17.10
C LEU A 108 -0.67 -4.62 17.34
N PRO A 109 -1.74 -4.38 16.55
CA PRO A 109 -2.97 -5.14 16.68
C PRO A 109 -2.72 -6.66 16.64
N PRO A 110 -3.50 -7.48 17.37
CA PRO A 110 -3.32 -8.93 17.38
C PRO A 110 -3.47 -9.59 16.01
N ASP A 111 -4.30 -9.00 15.16
CA ASP A 111 -4.57 -9.40 13.78
C ASP A 111 -3.62 -8.79 12.76
N ALA A 112 -2.66 -7.94 13.19
CA ALA A 112 -1.68 -7.35 12.30
C ALA A 112 -0.83 -8.42 11.62
N VAL A 113 -0.80 -8.39 10.29
CA VAL A 113 0.03 -9.30 9.50
C VAL A 113 1.45 -8.77 9.44
N ILE A 114 2.41 -9.56 9.91
CA ILE A 114 3.82 -9.21 9.96
C ILE A 114 4.67 -10.32 9.36
N PHE A 115 5.49 -9.99 8.36
CA PHE A 115 6.38 -10.92 7.68
C PHE A 115 7.81 -10.81 8.21
N PRO A 116 8.49 -11.94 8.48
CA PRO A 116 9.95 -11.95 8.64
C PRO A 116 10.59 -11.72 7.27
N THR A 117 11.37 -10.66 7.12
CA THR A 117 11.95 -10.32 5.81
C THR A 117 13.43 -10.00 5.88
N SER A 118 14.09 -10.11 4.74
CA SER A 118 15.41 -9.54 4.52
C SER A 118 15.49 -8.88 3.14
N THR A 119 15.65 -7.58 3.12
CA THR A 119 15.88 -6.83 1.88
C THR A 119 17.24 -7.14 1.25
N ARG A 120 18.15 -7.75 2.01
CA ARG A 120 19.46 -8.17 1.52
C ARG A 120 19.41 -9.48 0.76
N THR A 121 18.60 -10.45 1.23
CA THR A 121 18.48 -11.77 0.62
C THR A 121 17.27 -11.91 -0.31
N GLY A 122 16.29 -11.01 -0.19
CA GLY A 122 15.00 -11.08 -0.87
C GLY A 122 13.95 -11.91 -0.11
N GLU A 123 14.29 -12.44 1.06
CA GLU A 123 13.43 -13.33 1.83
C GLU A 123 12.06 -12.70 2.13
N ASN A 124 10.99 -13.40 1.79
CA ASN A 124 9.57 -13.07 2.00
C ASN A 124 9.11 -11.68 1.50
N LEU A 125 9.88 -11.01 0.63
CA LEU A 125 9.48 -9.72 0.06
C LEU A 125 8.35 -9.88 -0.95
N ASP A 126 8.44 -10.89 -1.81
CA ASP A 126 7.41 -11.19 -2.81
C ASP A 126 6.09 -11.60 -2.15
N GLU A 127 6.14 -12.40 -1.10
CA GLU A 127 4.99 -12.84 -0.32
C GLU A 127 4.27 -11.65 0.34
N ALA A 128 5.04 -10.76 0.97
CA ALA A 128 4.49 -9.56 1.60
C ALA A 128 3.86 -8.61 0.56
N LEU A 129 4.51 -8.44 -0.60
CA LEU A 129 3.97 -7.62 -1.69
C LEU A 129 2.69 -8.24 -2.29
N LYS A 130 2.68 -9.53 -2.55
CA LYS A 130 1.49 -10.25 -3.02
C LYS A 130 0.35 -10.12 -2.02
N TYR A 131 0.63 -10.28 -0.73
CA TYR A 131 -0.37 -10.17 0.31
C TYR A 131 -1.06 -8.80 0.31
N ILE A 132 -0.29 -7.70 0.33
CA ILE A 132 -0.90 -6.36 0.37
C ILE A 132 -1.65 -6.03 -0.92
N VAL A 133 -1.14 -6.44 -2.09
CA VAL A 133 -1.83 -6.24 -3.37
C VAL A 133 -3.17 -6.99 -3.40
N ASN A 134 -3.23 -8.21 -2.83
CA ASN A 134 -4.48 -8.94 -2.66
C ASN A 134 -5.46 -8.21 -1.76
N GLN A 135 -5.01 -7.70 -0.62
CA GLN A 135 -5.87 -6.94 0.30
C GLN A 135 -6.44 -5.67 -0.38
N ILE A 136 -5.60 -4.95 -1.12
CA ILE A 136 -6.04 -3.80 -1.92
C ILE A 136 -7.09 -4.25 -2.94
N TYR A 137 -6.85 -5.34 -3.68
CA TYR A 137 -7.80 -5.85 -4.67
C TYR A 137 -9.13 -6.26 -4.03
N GLU A 138 -9.12 -6.92 -2.88
CA GLU A 138 -10.33 -7.31 -2.16
C GLU A 138 -11.20 -6.11 -1.81
N ASN A 139 -10.61 -5.00 -1.40
CA ASN A 139 -11.34 -3.75 -1.12
C ASN A 139 -12.11 -3.22 -2.35
N TYR A 140 -11.59 -3.45 -3.55
CA TYR A 140 -12.25 -3.04 -4.80
C TYR A 140 -13.11 -4.15 -5.43
N SER A 141 -13.01 -5.39 -4.96
CA SER A 141 -13.62 -6.55 -5.63
C SER A 141 -15.13 -6.43 -5.80
N SER A 142 -15.83 -5.90 -4.81
CA SER A 142 -17.29 -5.74 -4.83
C SER A 142 -17.72 -4.72 -5.89
N ILE A 143 -17.08 -3.56 -5.93
CA ILE A 143 -17.40 -2.53 -6.94
C ILE A 143 -17.04 -3.01 -8.35
N LEU A 144 -15.92 -3.71 -8.53
CA LEU A 144 -15.51 -4.24 -9.82
C LEU A 144 -16.47 -5.32 -10.35
N LYS A 145 -17.07 -6.12 -9.48
CA LYS A 145 -18.14 -7.07 -9.87
C LYS A 145 -19.36 -6.35 -10.41
N VAL A 146 -19.81 -5.30 -9.73
CA VAL A 146 -20.93 -4.47 -10.20
C VAL A 146 -20.60 -3.78 -11.53
N LEU A 147 -19.43 -3.19 -11.65
CA LEU A 147 -18.96 -2.55 -12.88
C LEU A 147 -18.97 -3.49 -14.09
N ARG A 148 -18.62 -4.76 -13.94
CA ARG A 148 -18.67 -5.76 -15.03
C ARG A 148 -20.08 -6.03 -15.53
N ILE A 149 -21.09 -5.91 -14.67
CA ILE A 149 -22.51 -6.10 -15.06
C ILE A 149 -22.99 -4.93 -15.92
N TYR A 150 -22.47 -3.72 -15.67
CA TYR A 150 -22.94 -2.47 -16.27
C TYR A 150 -21.93 -1.84 -17.24
N GLU A 151 -20.99 -2.59 -17.82
CA GLU A 151 -19.90 -2.05 -18.66
C GLU A 151 -20.35 -1.08 -19.78
N SER A 152 -21.54 -1.29 -20.31
CA SER A 152 -22.13 -0.47 -21.39
C SER A 152 -23.27 0.45 -20.92
N ASP A 153 -23.60 0.45 -19.62
CA ASP A 153 -24.74 1.17 -19.07
C ASP A 153 -24.33 1.97 -17.80
N ILE A 154 -23.74 3.14 -18.03
CA ILE A 154 -23.36 4.05 -16.92
C ILE A 154 -24.59 4.60 -16.19
N GLU A 155 -25.73 4.78 -16.86
CA GLU A 155 -26.94 5.30 -16.21
C GLU A 155 -27.57 4.25 -15.29
N GLY A 156 -27.64 2.99 -15.73
CA GLY A 156 -28.05 1.87 -14.91
C GLY A 156 -27.12 1.64 -13.72
N LEU A 157 -25.80 1.75 -13.93
CA LEU A 157 -24.80 1.69 -12.88
C LEU A 157 -25.00 2.80 -11.83
N ALA A 158 -25.20 4.04 -12.25
CA ALA A 158 -25.42 5.18 -11.36
C ALA A 158 -26.66 4.98 -10.47
N LYS A 159 -27.76 4.47 -11.05
CA LYS A 159 -28.97 4.12 -10.31
C LYS A 159 -28.75 2.99 -9.31
N ASN A 160 -28.00 1.95 -9.70
CA ASN A 160 -27.70 0.81 -8.83
C ASN A 160 -26.85 1.21 -7.62
N LEU A 161 -25.91 2.13 -7.81
CA LEU A 161 -24.99 2.62 -6.78
C LEU A 161 -25.53 3.82 -6.00
N ASP A 162 -26.76 4.30 -6.32
CA ASP A 162 -27.36 5.50 -5.75
C ASP A 162 -26.43 6.71 -5.80
N LYS A 163 -25.80 6.92 -6.96
CA LYS A 163 -24.84 8.00 -7.20
C LYS A 163 -25.34 8.98 -8.25
N ASP A 164 -25.11 10.27 -7.96
CA ASP A 164 -25.33 11.30 -8.95
C ASP A 164 -24.27 11.27 -10.06
N LYS A 165 -24.47 12.08 -11.09
CA LYS A 165 -23.60 12.13 -12.27
C LYS A 165 -22.17 12.57 -11.94
N MET A 166 -22.00 13.44 -10.95
CA MET A 166 -20.68 13.94 -10.53
C MET A 166 -19.93 12.89 -9.72
N GLU A 167 -20.59 12.28 -8.75
CA GLU A 167 -20.06 11.18 -7.95
C GLU A 167 -19.67 9.98 -8.82
N MET A 168 -20.51 9.67 -9.83
CA MET A 168 -20.24 8.58 -10.77
C MET A 168 -19.00 8.86 -11.60
N ARG A 169 -18.85 10.09 -12.10
CA ARG A 169 -17.66 10.50 -12.86
C ARG A 169 -16.38 10.41 -11.98
N ASP A 170 -16.47 10.86 -10.74
CA ASP A 170 -15.34 10.84 -9.83
C ASP A 170 -14.94 9.40 -9.45
N LEU A 171 -15.91 8.52 -9.23
CA LEU A 171 -15.68 7.09 -9.02
C LEU A 171 -14.96 6.46 -10.23
N LEU A 172 -15.49 6.65 -11.44
CA LEU A 172 -14.90 6.07 -12.64
C LEU A 172 -13.49 6.63 -12.92
N ASN A 173 -13.29 7.93 -12.78
CA ASN A 173 -11.97 8.54 -12.93
C ASN A 173 -10.96 7.98 -11.89
N ASN A 174 -11.38 7.79 -10.64
CA ASN A 174 -10.54 7.19 -9.61
C ASN A 174 -10.12 5.77 -9.98
N LEU A 175 -11.07 4.95 -10.43
CA LEU A 175 -10.80 3.58 -10.86
C LEU A 175 -9.91 3.50 -12.12
N GLU A 176 -10.05 4.48 -13.05
CA GLU A 176 -9.16 4.60 -14.20
C GLU A 176 -7.73 4.97 -13.80
N ILE A 177 -7.56 5.95 -12.89
CA ILE A 177 -6.25 6.34 -12.34
C ILE A 177 -5.57 5.13 -11.69
N LYS A 178 -6.33 4.35 -10.94
CA LYS A 178 -5.85 3.12 -10.27
C LYS A 178 -5.69 1.93 -11.23
N ARG A 179 -5.96 2.13 -12.52
CA ARG A 179 -5.82 1.10 -13.56
C ARG A 179 -6.75 -0.12 -13.40
N PHE A 180 -7.86 0.01 -12.71
CA PHE A 180 -8.88 -1.04 -12.64
C PHE A 180 -9.79 -1.07 -13.86
N ILE A 181 -10.00 0.08 -14.51
CA ILE A 181 -10.81 0.20 -15.71
C ILE A 181 -10.11 1.05 -16.79
N ASP A 182 -10.55 0.93 -18.01
CA ASP A 182 -10.25 1.84 -19.11
C ASP A 182 -11.54 2.56 -19.52
N ILE A 183 -11.53 3.90 -19.61
CA ILE A 183 -12.68 4.70 -20.01
C ILE A 183 -12.55 5.09 -21.47
N ASP A 184 -13.54 4.74 -22.29
CA ASP A 184 -13.73 5.31 -23.61
C ASP A 184 -14.61 6.56 -23.51
N ARG A 185 -13.99 7.72 -23.61
CA ARG A 185 -14.67 9.02 -23.51
C ARG A 185 -15.49 9.37 -24.75
N LEU A 186 -15.23 8.72 -25.90
CA LEU A 186 -15.98 8.94 -27.13
C LEU A 186 -17.32 8.20 -27.11
N SER A 187 -17.28 6.92 -26.78
CA SER A 187 -18.48 6.07 -26.66
C SER A 187 -19.21 6.25 -25.31
N ARG A 188 -18.60 6.94 -24.36
CA ARG A 188 -19.07 7.06 -22.97
C ARG A 188 -19.30 5.72 -22.29
N THR A 189 -18.36 4.79 -22.51
CA THR A 189 -18.36 3.48 -21.89
C THR A 189 -17.08 3.28 -21.10
N TYR A 190 -17.04 2.24 -20.27
CA TYR A 190 -15.82 1.79 -19.63
C TYR A 190 -15.69 0.27 -19.77
N LYS A 191 -14.47 -0.22 -19.60
CA LYS A 191 -14.18 -1.65 -19.60
C LYS A 191 -13.34 -1.98 -18.37
N VAL A 192 -13.78 -3.00 -17.61
CA VAL A 192 -12.96 -3.54 -16.51
C VAL A 192 -11.78 -4.30 -17.09
N ARG A 193 -10.56 -3.98 -16.67
CA ARG A 193 -9.35 -4.63 -17.19
C ARG A 193 -9.34 -6.12 -16.90
N GLU A 194 -9.02 -6.90 -17.91
CA GLU A 194 -8.73 -8.31 -17.80
C GLU A 194 -7.28 -8.48 -17.30
N GLY A 195 -7.06 -9.37 -16.37
CA GLY A 195 -5.74 -9.65 -15.78
C GLY A 195 -5.80 -9.81 -14.27
N MET A 196 -6.89 -9.38 -13.66
CA MET A 196 -7.20 -9.61 -12.25
C MET A 196 -7.77 -11.01 -12.03
N LYS A 197 -7.20 -12.03 -12.67
CA LYS A 197 -7.42 -13.42 -12.25
C LYS A 197 -6.68 -13.57 -10.94
N LEU A 198 -7.48 -13.65 -9.91
CA LEU A 198 -7.15 -13.90 -8.52
C LEU A 198 -5.83 -14.66 -8.34
N LEU A 199 -5.01 -14.10 -7.47
CA LEU A 199 -4.01 -14.83 -6.72
C LEU A 199 -4.73 -15.85 -5.82
N MET A 200 -5.17 -16.97 -6.40
CA MET A 200 -5.51 -18.18 -5.64
C MET A 200 -4.26 -18.99 -5.40
#